data_e41b53709e6930f28a7e5261e20fe04d
#
_entry.id   e41b53709e6930f28a7e5261e20fe04d
#
_cell.length_a   1.000
_cell.length_b   1.000
_cell.length_c   1.000
_cell.angle_alpha   90.00
_cell.angle_beta   90.00
_cell.angle_gamma   90.00
#
_symmetry.space_group_name_H-M   'P 1'
#
loop_
_entity.id
_entity.type
_entity.pdbx_description
1 polymer ?
#
loop_
_entity_poly.entity_id
_entity_poly.type
_entity_poly.pdbx_seq_one_letter_code
_entity_poly.pdbx_strand_id
1 'polypeptide(L)'
;DKPIERKADWREQPIAVEAKNLTITYPGHLMQPDFKAVDGANFTIHRSEVLGLVGESGSGKSTTGRAIAGLQKVSGGSLNVLGIEMNGVKERDFKPKRADIGFVFQDPGSSFNPLMTIAENVAEPLLVHHKYGSVADAKNYVGDLLEMVQLPRAYMNRFPHELSGGQRQRASLARGLALKPSLLI
;
A
#
# COMPACT_ATOMS: atom_id res chain seq x y z
N ASP A 1 16.62 -26.86 2.55
CA ASP A 1 15.28 -26.35 2.91
C ASP A 1 15.27 -26.00 4.38
N LYS A 2 15.47 -24.71 4.69
CA LYS A 2 15.20 -24.22 6.04
C LYS A 2 13.69 -24.20 6.23
N PRO A 3 13.14 -24.80 7.30
CA PRO A 3 11.72 -24.72 7.56
C PRO A 3 11.36 -23.23 7.68
N ILE A 4 10.31 -22.83 6.96
CA ILE A 4 9.72 -21.51 7.14
C ILE A 4 9.21 -21.48 8.58
N GLU A 5 9.90 -20.73 9.43
CA GLU A 5 9.39 -20.46 10.77
C GLU A 5 7.99 -19.83 10.62
N ARG A 6 6.98 -20.57 11.06
CA ARG A 6 5.65 -19.98 11.20
C ARG A 6 5.78 -18.86 12.19
N LYS A 7 5.75 -17.63 11.71
CA LYS A 7 5.57 -16.47 12.56
C LYS A 7 4.35 -16.69 13.44
N ALA A 8 4.42 -16.18 14.68
CA ALA A 8 3.32 -16.21 15.63
C ALA A 8 1.97 -15.98 14.95
N ASP A 9 0.93 -16.68 15.41
CA ASP A 9 -0.41 -16.61 14.80
C ASP A 9 -0.77 -15.14 14.57
N TRP A 10 -1.06 -14.77 13.34
CA TRP A 10 -1.42 -13.41 12.97
C TRP A 10 -2.64 -12.88 13.75
N ARG A 11 -3.50 -13.79 14.22
CA ARG A 11 -4.67 -13.44 15.04
C ARG A 11 -4.29 -12.88 16.43
N GLU A 12 -3.10 -13.17 16.91
CA GLU A 12 -2.56 -12.64 18.17
C GLU A 12 -1.91 -11.25 17.99
N GLN A 13 -1.69 -10.83 16.74
CA GLN A 13 -1.13 -9.51 16.46
C GLN A 13 -2.17 -8.41 16.68
N PRO A 14 -1.74 -7.18 17.03
CA PRO A 14 -2.65 -6.05 17.14
C PRO A 14 -3.44 -5.80 15.86
N ILE A 15 -4.64 -5.27 16.00
CA ILE A 15 -5.48 -4.89 14.86
C ILE A 15 -4.87 -3.66 14.20
N ALA A 16 -4.60 -3.76 12.90
CA ALA A 16 -4.13 -2.63 12.10
C ALA A 16 -5.29 -1.85 11.51
N VAL A 17 -6.31 -2.53 10.99
CA VAL A 17 -7.48 -1.91 10.36
C VAL A 17 -8.75 -2.61 10.85
N GLU A 18 -9.76 -1.83 11.23
CA GLU A 18 -11.08 -2.33 11.58
C GLU A 18 -12.16 -1.49 10.92
N ALA A 19 -12.98 -2.14 10.09
CA ALA A 19 -14.13 -1.52 9.45
C ALA A 19 -15.43 -2.10 10.04
N LYS A 20 -16.34 -1.20 10.43
CA LYS A 20 -17.68 -1.55 10.93
C LYS A 20 -18.71 -0.77 10.15
N ASN A 21 -19.55 -1.47 9.38
CA ASN A 21 -20.56 -0.86 8.51
C ASN A 21 -19.99 0.26 7.62
N LEU A 22 -18.78 0.07 7.14
CA LEU A 22 -18.09 1.07 6.33
C LEU A 22 -18.92 1.37 5.09
N THR A 23 -19.21 2.65 4.88
CA THR A 23 -19.92 3.15 3.72
C THR A 23 -19.13 4.29 3.09
N ILE A 24 -18.94 4.21 1.80
CA ILE A 24 -18.29 5.26 1.00
C ILE A 24 -19.18 5.55 -0.19
N THR A 25 -19.65 6.79 -0.26
CA THR A 25 -20.56 7.25 -1.28
C THR A 25 -19.91 8.37 -2.08
N TYR A 26 -19.94 8.23 -3.40
CA TYR A 26 -19.57 9.33 -4.30
C TYR A 26 -20.83 10.14 -4.62
N PRO A 27 -20.79 11.47 -4.41
CA PRO A 27 -21.95 12.30 -4.70
C PRO A 27 -22.26 12.29 -6.20
N GLY A 28 -23.54 12.19 -6.53
CA GLY A 28 -24.03 12.31 -7.89
C GLY A 28 -24.05 13.74 -8.39
N HIS A 29 -24.19 13.90 -9.68
CA HIS A 29 -24.42 15.18 -10.33
C HIS A 29 -25.90 15.34 -10.69
N LEU A 30 -26.31 16.53 -11.13
CA LEU A 30 -27.67 17.04 -11.31
C LEU A 30 -28.74 16.07 -11.89
N MET A 31 -28.37 14.98 -12.56
CA MET A 31 -29.30 14.00 -13.14
C MET A 31 -28.87 12.55 -12.81
N GLN A 32 -27.84 12.40 -11.98
CA GLN A 32 -27.34 11.08 -11.58
C GLN A 32 -27.42 10.90 -10.08
N PRO A 33 -27.95 9.76 -9.59
CA PRO A 33 -27.98 9.49 -8.14
C PRO A 33 -26.58 9.31 -7.58
N ASP A 34 -26.46 9.46 -6.25
CA ASP A 34 -25.24 9.13 -5.53
C ASP A 34 -24.89 7.66 -5.77
N PHE A 35 -23.60 7.37 -5.83
CA PHE A 35 -23.10 6.01 -6.01
C PHE A 35 -22.41 5.51 -4.74
N LYS A 36 -22.93 4.45 -4.15
CA LYS A 36 -22.31 3.76 -3.03
C LYS A 36 -21.25 2.80 -3.55
N ALA A 37 -19.98 3.22 -3.48
CA ALA A 37 -18.87 2.38 -3.86
C ALA A 37 -18.59 1.28 -2.83
N VAL A 38 -18.83 1.56 -1.55
CA VAL A 38 -18.75 0.60 -0.44
C VAL A 38 -20.01 0.77 0.39
N ASP A 39 -20.70 -0.33 0.67
CA ASP A 39 -21.97 -0.34 1.38
C ASP A 39 -21.96 -1.36 2.52
N GLY A 40 -21.78 -0.89 3.75
CA GLY A 40 -21.87 -1.71 4.94
C GLY A 40 -20.77 -2.75 5.10
N ALA A 41 -19.55 -2.47 4.67
CA ALA A 41 -18.45 -3.42 4.78
C ALA A 41 -17.97 -3.59 6.23
N ASN A 42 -17.73 -4.85 6.60
CA ASN A 42 -17.20 -5.22 7.92
C ASN A 42 -15.99 -6.12 7.73
N PHE A 43 -14.84 -5.70 8.23
CA PHE A 43 -13.62 -6.51 8.21
C PHE A 43 -12.62 -6.04 9.25
N THR A 44 -11.68 -6.91 9.55
CA THR A 44 -10.56 -6.63 10.45
C THR A 44 -9.28 -7.12 9.80
N ILE A 45 -8.23 -6.30 9.84
CA ILE A 45 -6.89 -6.67 9.40
C ILE A 45 -5.95 -6.55 10.59
N HIS A 46 -5.30 -7.65 10.96
CA HIS A 46 -4.26 -7.65 11.98
C HIS A 46 -2.91 -7.28 11.38
N ARG A 47 -2.00 -6.80 12.20
CA ARG A 47 -0.60 -6.64 11.78
C ARG A 47 -0.05 -8.01 11.37
N SER A 48 0.79 -8.04 10.35
CA SER A 48 1.35 -9.28 9.77
C SER A 48 0.34 -10.16 9.03
N GLU A 49 -0.92 -9.74 8.91
CA GLU A 49 -1.92 -10.40 8.07
C GLU A 49 -1.82 -9.86 6.64
N VAL A 50 -2.02 -10.75 5.66
CA VAL A 50 -2.22 -10.35 4.26
C VAL A 50 -3.67 -10.62 3.90
N LEU A 51 -4.43 -9.56 3.66
CA LEU A 51 -5.81 -9.64 3.19
C LEU A 51 -5.87 -9.30 1.70
N GLY A 52 -6.35 -10.24 0.92
CA GLY A 52 -6.65 -10.00 -0.49
C GLY A 52 -8.01 -9.32 -0.66
N LEU A 53 -8.04 -8.17 -1.33
CA LEU A 53 -9.27 -7.57 -1.81
C LEU A 53 -9.55 -8.09 -3.20
N VAL A 54 -10.53 -8.98 -3.32
CA VAL A 54 -10.89 -9.66 -4.57
C VAL A 54 -12.23 -9.15 -5.06
N GLY A 55 -12.32 -8.90 -6.35
CA GLY A 55 -13.55 -8.47 -6.98
C GLY A 55 -13.30 -7.89 -8.37
N GLU A 56 -14.37 -7.67 -9.11
CA GLU A 56 -14.30 -7.02 -10.41
C GLU A 56 -13.94 -5.54 -10.28
N SER A 57 -13.46 -4.94 -11.36
CA SER A 57 -13.25 -3.50 -11.43
C SER A 57 -14.53 -2.77 -11.06
N GLY A 58 -14.45 -1.81 -10.14
CA GLY A 58 -15.62 -1.09 -9.64
C GLY A 58 -16.34 -1.73 -8.45
N SER A 59 -15.84 -2.84 -7.90
CA SER A 59 -16.43 -3.51 -6.73
C SER A 59 -16.14 -2.82 -5.38
N GLY A 60 -15.50 -1.65 -5.39
CA GLY A 60 -15.17 -0.90 -4.18
C GLY A 60 -13.80 -1.24 -3.56
N LYS A 61 -13.06 -2.20 -4.09
CA LYS A 61 -11.74 -2.59 -3.57
C LYS A 61 -10.72 -1.44 -3.59
N SER A 62 -10.64 -0.71 -4.69
CA SER A 62 -9.75 0.45 -4.81
C SER A 62 -10.20 1.61 -3.92
N THR A 63 -11.50 1.81 -3.79
CA THR A 63 -12.09 2.82 -2.92
C THR A 63 -11.79 2.51 -1.45
N THR A 64 -11.95 1.25 -1.05
CA THR A 64 -11.62 0.80 0.32
C THR A 64 -10.14 1.01 0.62
N GLY A 65 -9.25 0.64 -0.30
CA GLY A 65 -7.81 0.86 -0.15
C GLY A 65 -7.46 2.34 -0.01
N ARG A 66 -8.06 3.21 -0.80
CA ARG A 66 -7.87 4.67 -0.68
C ARG A 66 -8.37 5.23 0.65
N ALA A 67 -9.51 4.73 1.15
CA ALA A 67 -10.04 5.15 2.44
C ALA A 67 -9.09 4.76 3.58
N ILE A 68 -8.53 3.56 3.55
CA ILE A 68 -7.53 3.10 4.53
C ILE A 68 -6.30 4.02 4.51
N ALA A 69 -5.90 4.50 3.36
CA ALA A 69 -4.78 5.41 3.20
C ALA A 69 -5.08 6.88 3.49
N GLY A 70 -6.33 7.21 3.79
CA GLY A 70 -6.74 8.58 4.01
C GLY A 70 -6.89 9.42 2.74
N LEU A 71 -6.94 8.76 1.57
CA LEU A 71 -7.10 9.44 0.28
C LEU A 71 -8.55 9.53 -0.19
N GLN A 72 -9.46 8.91 0.54
CA GLN A 72 -10.89 8.90 0.28
C GLN A 72 -11.65 9.08 1.59
N LYS A 73 -12.61 10.00 1.61
CA LYS A 73 -13.44 10.23 2.79
C LYS A 73 -14.41 9.09 3.04
N VAL A 74 -14.59 8.75 4.31
CA VAL A 74 -15.60 7.81 4.78
C VAL A 74 -16.93 8.55 4.91
N SER A 75 -18.00 7.98 4.34
CA SER A 75 -19.33 8.60 4.34
C SER A 75 -20.19 8.12 5.52
N GLY A 76 -19.97 6.91 6.01
CA GLY A 76 -20.72 6.34 7.11
C GLY A 76 -20.02 5.14 7.75
N GLY A 77 -20.50 4.74 8.91
CA GLY A 77 -19.88 3.68 9.67
C GLY A 77 -18.56 4.10 10.31
N SER A 78 -17.69 3.14 10.58
CA SER A 78 -16.41 3.34 11.23
C SER A 78 -15.30 2.65 10.43
N LEU A 79 -14.18 3.34 10.29
CA LEU A 79 -12.94 2.78 9.73
C LEU A 79 -11.79 3.23 10.63
N ASN A 80 -11.27 2.33 11.44
CA ASN A 80 -10.12 2.59 12.28
C ASN A 80 -8.86 2.07 11.59
N VAL A 81 -7.89 2.95 11.40
CA VAL A 81 -6.61 2.63 10.76
C VAL A 81 -5.48 2.98 11.71
N LEU A 82 -4.73 1.98 12.16
CA LEU A 82 -3.59 2.15 13.06
C LEU A 82 -3.95 2.99 14.30
N GLY A 83 -5.14 2.79 14.84
CA GLY A 83 -5.64 3.49 16.02
C GLY A 83 -6.37 4.80 15.76
N ILE A 84 -6.50 5.22 14.50
CA ILE A 84 -7.14 6.49 14.13
C ILE A 84 -8.48 6.22 13.44
N GLU A 85 -9.56 6.83 13.97
CA GLU A 85 -10.87 6.81 13.31
C GLU A 85 -10.84 7.69 12.06
N MET A 86 -11.09 7.09 10.90
CA MET A 86 -11.03 7.77 9.61
C MET A 86 -12.30 8.53 9.25
N ASN A 87 -13.43 8.22 9.88
CA ASN A 87 -14.66 8.97 9.65
C ASN A 87 -14.54 10.37 10.29
N GLY A 88 -14.46 11.40 9.47
CA GLY A 88 -14.27 12.79 9.92
C GLY A 88 -12.82 13.15 10.27
N VAL A 89 -11.86 12.31 9.95
CA VAL A 89 -10.44 12.58 10.23
C VAL A 89 -9.94 13.81 9.47
N LYS A 90 -9.10 14.60 10.14
CA LYS A 90 -8.40 15.72 9.52
C LYS A 90 -7.07 15.24 8.94
N GLU A 91 -6.70 15.78 7.79
CA GLU A 91 -5.45 15.42 7.09
C GLU A 91 -4.23 15.53 8.02
N ARG A 92 -4.14 16.59 8.81
CA ARG A 92 -3.05 16.82 9.76
C ARG A 92 -2.89 15.71 10.81
N ASP A 93 -4.01 15.08 11.20
CA ASP A 93 -4.01 14.04 12.24
C ASP A 93 -3.62 12.66 11.68
N PHE A 94 -3.84 12.44 10.39
CA PHE A 94 -3.51 11.17 9.74
C PHE A 94 -2.16 11.19 9.00
N LYS A 95 -1.71 12.33 8.53
CA LYS A 95 -0.47 12.48 7.77
C LYS A 95 0.75 11.77 8.38
N PRO A 96 1.00 11.83 9.71
CA PRO A 96 2.12 11.10 10.31
C PRO A 96 2.03 9.59 10.17
N LYS A 97 0.82 9.03 10.10
CA LYS A 97 0.59 7.59 9.95
C LYS A 97 0.73 7.10 8.52
N ARG A 98 0.64 8.00 7.54
CA ARG A 98 0.75 7.64 6.13
C ARG A 98 2.11 7.04 5.78
N ALA A 99 3.17 7.40 6.49
CA ALA A 99 4.48 6.80 6.33
C ALA A 99 4.53 5.31 6.71
N ASP A 100 3.60 4.85 7.57
CA ASP A 100 3.48 3.44 7.96
C ASP A 100 2.63 2.62 6.98
N ILE A 101 2.10 3.24 5.93
CA ILE A 101 1.26 2.60 4.92
C ILE A 101 2.00 2.58 3.59
N GLY A 102 2.26 1.39 3.08
CA GLY A 102 2.81 1.20 1.74
C GLY A 102 1.72 0.86 0.74
N PHE A 103 1.91 1.27 -0.51
CA PHE A 103 0.98 1.02 -1.60
C PHE A 103 1.61 0.15 -2.67
N VAL A 104 0.86 -0.88 -3.09
CA VAL A 104 1.12 -1.62 -4.33
C VAL A 104 -0.09 -1.46 -5.23
N PHE A 105 0.09 -0.74 -6.33
CA PHE A 105 -0.99 -0.49 -7.26
C PHE A 105 -1.31 -1.74 -8.09
N GLN A 106 -2.57 -1.87 -8.52
CA GLN A 106 -3.04 -2.98 -9.35
C GLN A 106 -2.30 -3.07 -10.69
N ASP A 107 -1.91 -1.94 -11.25
CA ASP A 107 -1.04 -1.85 -12.43
C ASP A 107 0.32 -1.27 -12.03
N PRO A 108 1.26 -2.13 -11.58
CA PRO A 108 2.56 -1.65 -11.12
C PRO A 108 3.39 -0.99 -12.21
N GLY A 109 3.13 -1.29 -13.48
CA GLY A 109 3.83 -0.66 -14.59
C GLY A 109 3.55 0.83 -14.74
N SER A 110 2.36 1.29 -14.30
CA SER A 110 1.98 2.71 -14.38
C SER A 110 2.51 3.53 -13.20
N SER A 111 2.93 2.91 -12.10
CA SER A 111 3.41 3.60 -10.90
C SER A 111 4.90 3.94 -10.96
N PHE A 112 5.66 3.32 -11.85
CA PHE A 112 7.08 3.59 -12.03
C PHE A 112 7.31 4.73 -13.02
N ASN A 113 8.29 5.59 -12.71
CA ASN A 113 8.79 6.54 -13.67
C ASN A 113 9.66 5.80 -14.68
N PRO A 114 9.30 5.75 -15.98
CA PRO A 114 10.04 4.99 -17.00
C PRO A 114 11.40 5.58 -17.31
N LEU A 115 11.66 6.81 -16.93
CA LEU A 115 12.95 7.51 -17.14
C LEU A 115 13.95 7.24 -16.00
N MET A 116 13.51 6.56 -14.95
CA MET A 116 14.33 6.24 -13.78
C MET A 116 14.61 4.75 -13.72
N THR A 117 15.79 4.40 -13.20
CA THR A 117 16.14 2.99 -12.94
C THR A 117 15.26 2.40 -11.85
N ILE A 118 15.31 1.09 -11.70
CA ILE A 118 14.61 0.40 -10.61
C ILE A 118 15.12 0.87 -9.24
N ALA A 119 16.45 1.07 -9.10
CA ALA A 119 17.01 1.62 -7.86
C ALA A 119 16.44 3.00 -7.52
N GLU A 120 16.36 3.89 -8.48
CA GLU A 120 15.81 5.23 -8.30
C GLU A 120 14.32 5.19 -7.93
N ASN A 121 13.54 4.34 -8.60
CA ASN A 121 12.11 4.17 -8.30
C ASN A 121 11.87 3.61 -6.90
N VAL A 122 12.60 2.57 -6.51
CA VAL A 122 12.45 1.93 -5.19
C VAL A 122 12.94 2.83 -4.08
N ALA A 123 14.00 3.59 -4.31
CA ALA A 123 14.57 4.51 -3.33
C ALA A 123 13.76 5.80 -3.13
N GLU A 124 12.90 6.16 -4.05
CA GLU A 124 12.14 7.42 -4.00
C GLU A 124 11.44 7.67 -2.65
N PRO A 125 10.67 6.73 -2.07
CA PRO A 125 10.06 6.94 -0.75
C PRO A 125 11.09 7.21 0.34
N LEU A 126 12.26 6.57 0.25
CA LEU A 126 13.35 6.75 1.23
C LEU A 126 13.94 8.15 1.18
N LEU A 127 14.04 8.72 -0.01
CA LEU A 127 14.54 10.09 -0.20
C LEU A 127 13.50 11.12 0.24
N VAL A 128 12.24 10.92 -0.13
CA VAL A 128 11.13 11.81 0.24
C VAL A 128 10.98 11.91 1.76
N HIS A 129 11.14 10.80 2.47
CA HIS A 129 11.04 10.75 3.93
C HIS A 129 12.38 10.93 4.65
N HIS A 130 13.39 11.42 3.94
CA HIS A 130 14.72 11.74 4.50
C HIS A 130 15.42 10.58 5.23
N LYS A 131 15.16 9.32 4.82
CA LYS A 131 15.82 8.14 5.38
C LYS A 131 17.24 7.97 4.84
N TYR A 132 17.46 8.43 3.60
CA TYR A 132 18.77 8.46 2.95
C TYR A 132 18.92 9.78 2.19
N GLY A 133 20.15 10.25 2.06
CA GLY A 133 20.46 11.52 1.39
C GLY A 133 20.52 11.40 -0.13
N SER A 134 20.77 10.20 -0.67
CA SER A 134 20.87 9.96 -2.10
C SER A 134 20.53 8.50 -2.44
N VAL A 135 20.28 8.24 -3.73
CA VAL A 135 20.09 6.87 -4.24
C VAL A 135 21.35 6.03 -4.00
N ALA A 136 22.52 6.60 -4.17
CA ALA A 136 23.80 5.91 -3.93
C ALA A 136 23.91 5.44 -2.47
N ASP A 137 23.50 6.27 -1.51
CA ASP A 137 23.51 5.91 -0.08
C ASP A 137 22.51 4.80 0.25
N ALA A 138 21.39 4.73 -0.47
CA ALA A 138 20.35 3.72 -0.28
C ALA A 138 20.65 2.40 -1.03
N LYS A 139 21.68 2.33 -1.83
CA LYS A 139 21.91 1.24 -2.81
C LYS A 139 21.95 -0.15 -2.19
N ASN A 140 22.64 -0.32 -1.07
CA ASN A 140 22.68 -1.61 -0.37
C ASN A 140 21.31 -2.02 0.16
N TYR A 141 20.56 -1.09 0.73
CA TYR A 141 19.23 -1.34 1.23
C TYR A 141 18.23 -1.68 0.10
N VAL A 142 18.29 -0.96 -1.02
CA VAL A 142 17.50 -1.28 -2.21
C VAL A 142 17.82 -2.67 -2.74
N GLY A 143 19.10 -3.02 -2.80
CA GLY A 143 19.52 -4.36 -3.19
C GLY A 143 18.95 -5.45 -2.31
N ASP A 144 18.96 -5.24 -1.00
CA ASP A 144 18.38 -6.17 -0.02
C ASP A 144 16.86 -6.30 -0.21
N LEU A 145 16.16 -5.21 -0.49
CA LEU A 145 14.72 -5.22 -0.79
C LEU A 145 14.42 -6.02 -2.06
N LEU A 146 15.21 -5.86 -3.11
CA LEU A 146 15.03 -6.63 -4.35
C LEU A 146 15.23 -8.12 -4.11
N GLU A 147 16.27 -8.51 -3.38
CA GLU A 147 16.49 -9.91 -3.03
C GLU A 147 15.35 -10.48 -2.17
N MET A 148 14.78 -9.68 -1.27
CA MET A 148 13.63 -10.07 -0.46
C MET A 148 12.41 -10.43 -1.32
N VAL A 149 12.21 -9.77 -2.45
CA VAL A 149 11.15 -10.07 -3.41
C VAL A 149 11.62 -11.00 -4.54
N GLN A 150 12.75 -11.67 -4.36
CA GLN A 150 13.32 -12.65 -5.29
C GLN A 150 13.70 -12.05 -6.66
N LEU A 151 14.22 -10.85 -6.65
CA LEU A 151 14.83 -10.23 -7.81
C LEU A 151 16.35 -10.12 -7.60
N PRO A 152 17.16 -10.37 -8.65
CA PRO A 152 18.60 -10.17 -8.55
C PRO A 152 18.95 -8.72 -8.20
N ARG A 153 19.91 -8.54 -7.30
CA ARG A 153 20.43 -7.22 -6.93
C ARG A 153 20.87 -6.39 -8.14
N ALA A 154 21.41 -7.04 -9.16
CA ALA A 154 21.84 -6.38 -10.39
C ALA A 154 20.69 -5.67 -11.14
N TYR A 155 19.43 -6.01 -10.88
CA TYR A 155 18.28 -5.37 -11.50
C TYR A 155 18.09 -3.92 -11.07
N MET A 156 18.82 -3.45 -10.05
CA MET A 156 18.85 -2.04 -9.67
C MET A 156 19.20 -1.10 -10.84
N ASN A 157 20.03 -1.57 -11.74
CA ASN A 157 20.52 -0.75 -12.87
C ASN A 157 19.63 -0.83 -14.11
N ARG A 158 18.56 -1.63 -14.05
CA ARG A 158 17.60 -1.75 -15.16
C ARG A 158 16.50 -0.70 -15.08
N PHE A 159 15.92 -0.42 -16.24
CA PHE A 159 14.73 0.42 -16.33
C PHE A 159 13.45 -0.44 -16.28
N PRO A 160 12.29 0.14 -15.94
CA PRO A 160 11.05 -0.62 -15.84
C PRO A 160 10.69 -1.41 -17.11
N HIS A 161 10.95 -0.87 -18.29
CA HIS A 161 10.66 -1.54 -19.56
C HIS A 161 11.51 -2.78 -19.84
N GLU A 162 12.64 -2.93 -19.13
CA GLU A 162 13.52 -4.09 -19.26
C GLU A 162 13.08 -5.29 -18.39
N LEU A 163 12.01 -5.11 -17.62
CA LEU A 163 11.46 -6.14 -16.71
C LEU A 163 10.18 -6.72 -17.29
N SER A 164 9.95 -8.02 -17.02
CA SER A 164 8.64 -8.64 -17.28
C SER A 164 7.56 -8.04 -16.37
N GLY A 165 6.28 -8.30 -16.68
CA GLY A 165 5.17 -7.84 -15.86
C GLY A 165 5.26 -8.33 -14.41
N GLY A 166 5.59 -9.62 -14.21
CA GLY A 166 5.77 -10.20 -12.87
C GLY A 166 6.97 -9.63 -12.13
N GLN A 167 8.06 -9.32 -12.82
CA GLN A 167 9.24 -8.69 -12.23
C GLN A 167 8.94 -7.24 -11.82
N ARG A 168 8.22 -6.47 -12.65
CA ARG A 168 7.76 -5.12 -12.28
C ARG A 168 6.85 -5.14 -11.06
N GLN A 169 5.96 -6.12 -10.95
CA GLN A 169 5.10 -6.27 -9.80
C GLN A 169 5.91 -6.53 -8.52
N ARG A 170 6.93 -7.38 -8.58
CA ARG A 170 7.82 -7.61 -7.44
C ARG A 170 8.65 -6.38 -7.09
N ALA A 171 9.14 -5.64 -8.06
CA ALA A 171 9.84 -4.38 -7.82
C ALA A 171 8.93 -3.33 -7.17
N SER A 172 7.66 -3.28 -7.56
CA SER A 172 6.64 -2.43 -6.92
C SER A 172 6.40 -2.82 -5.47
N LEU A 173 6.38 -4.12 -5.18
CA LEU A 173 6.30 -4.63 -3.80
C LEU A 173 7.52 -4.18 -2.98
N ALA A 174 8.72 -4.26 -3.54
CA ALA A 174 9.93 -3.79 -2.89
C ALA A 174 9.85 -2.30 -2.55
N ARG A 175 9.35 -1.48 -3.47
CA ARG A 175 9.11 -0.04 -3.25
C ARG A 175 8.12 0.19 -2.10
N GLY A 176 7.02 -0.58 -2.06
CA GLY A 176 6.04 -0.50 -0.97
C GLY A 176 6.62 -0.87 0.40
N LEU A 177 7.59 -1.78 0.44
CA LEU A 177 8.25 -2.24 1.66
C LEU A 177 9.41 -1.33 2.11
N ALA A 178 9.82 -0.36 1.30
CA ALA A 178 11.03 0.43 1.54
C ALA A 178 11.02 1.16 2.88
N LEU A 179 9.90 1.70 3.31
CA LEU A 179 9.75 2.40 4.59
C LEU A 179 9.41 1.45 5.75
N LYS A 180 9.45 0.14 5.57
CA LYS A 180 9.04 -0.87 6.57
C LYS A 180 7.64 -0.57 7.11
N PRO A 181 6.62 -0.46 6.25
CA PRO A 181 5.29 -0.05 6.68
C PRO A 181 4.66 -1.09 7.61
N SER A 182 3.84 -0.62 8.54
CA SER A 182 3.00 -1.49 9.36
C SER A 182 1.84 -2.09 8.57
N LEU A 183 1.47 -1.47 7.47
CA LEU A 183 0.38 -1.87 6.58
C LEU A 183 0.80 -1.67 5.13
N LEU A 184 0.57 -2.67 4.28
CA LEU A 184 0.81 -2.60 2.84
C LEU A 184 -0.51 -2.84 2.09
N ILE A 185 -0.81 -1.95 1.18
CA ILE A 185 -2.04 -2.00 0.38
C ILE A 185 -1.72 -2.20 -1.10
#